data_2384ef412d639ab0a3bc2c011186298c
#
_entry.id   2384ef412d639ab0a3bc2c011186298c
#
_cell.length_a   1.000
_cell.length_b   1.000
_cell.length_c   1.000
_cell.angle_alpha   90.00
_cell.angle_beta   90.00
_cell.angle_gamma   90.00
#
_symmetry.space_group_name_H-M   'P 1'
#
loop_
_entity.id
_entity.type
_entity.pdbx_description
1 polymer ?
#
loop_
_entity_poly.entity_id
_entity_poly.type
_entity_poly.pdbx_seq_one_letter_code
_entity_poly.pdbx_strand_id
1 'polypeptide(L)'
;MAGLEGVWLAKGQVEGIYDAPIKSTWKTGAFQTGSTHKAVKRLHRDMELGFHIIDTQDTYEWNESMFRQIFFYEEDQWSTDPKATTIEVQTDISGTRKLDVLMYEEPDFAASIDPIKQQYGNLILKLRAGQPHWYEDDVISEFTSTATSASGTVTVSNPTDQVMYIKWVLTAAATSGSAIWTLPDFQWVGDPGERIPGGAQGERYITDIEVTEANGGCTIDLDRSELMFRDYNDTNILGQMGAAKIFTFPIPPYTPEFELPVSYKGANGGATCQLIMPRRWSRPYGLEAVTVLNTGSPKDVTTRFSYAGTYSYKIPDWADALDIVVVGGGGGGEGGGIAVTGSGGSASSWAYQTVVRGVDIPSDTYYIAGIVGAGGRGGRGVEAFVAGDLFGGIDGEDGQESTAVASGMTTIESAGGTGGKLRATVAGEGLADLDFNGITYPGCGDEQIPGNPGNHPGGGGAGGWPLVGRAGDGSDGQIWIRAYGWSGS
;
A
#
# COMPACT_ATOMS: atom_id res chain seq x y z
N MET A 1 -14.51 -32.96 4.80
CA MET A 1 -14.76 -34.38 5.18
C MET A 1 -14.77 -35.20 3.92
N ALA A 2 -13.85 -36.13 3.81
CA ALA A 2 -13.73 -36.98 2.64
C ALA A 2 -14.64 -38.21 2.70
N GLY A 3 -15.42 -38.37 3.79
CA GLY A 3 -16.36 -39.47 4.01
C GLY A 3 -15.72 -40.78 4.46
N LEU A 4 -14.40 -40.84 4.59
CA LEU A 4 -13.68 -42.06 5.01
C LEU A 4 -13.95 -42.39 6.49
N GLU A 5 -14.28 -41.37 7.28
CA GLU A 5 -14.66 -41.47 8.70
C GLU A 5 -16.17 -41.80 8.89
N GLY A 6 -16.88 -42.19 7.84
CA GLY A 6 -18.30 -42.51 7.89
C GLY A 6 -19.25 -41.32 7.98
N VAL A 7 -18.78 -40.09 7.72
CA VAL A 7 -19.59 -38.86 7.79
C VAL A 7 -19.47 -38.07 6.49
N TRP A 8 -20.61 -37.79 5.84
CA TRP A 8 -20.69 -37.01 4.62
C TRP A 8 -21.69 -35.85 4.74
N LEU A 9 -21.43 -34.76 4.00
CA LEU A 9 -22.42 -33.71 3.82
C LEU A 9 -23.64 -34.24 3.07
N ALA A 10 -24.83 -34.02 3.62
CA ALA A 10 -26.08 -34.47 3.04
C ALA A 10 -26.49 -33.57 1.86
N LYS A 11 -26.91 -34.18 0.77
CA LYS A 11 -27.39 -33.46 -0.41
C LYS A 11 -28.63 -32.64 -0.11
N GLY A 12 -28.61 -31.34 -0.43
CA GLY A 12 -29.75 -30.45 -0.26
C GLY A 12 -30.01 -30.00 1.19
N GLN A 13 -29.03 -30.23 2.07
CA GLN A 13 -29.08 -29.82 3.50
C GLN A 13 -27.85 -28.98 3.87
N VAL A 14 -27.45 -28.06 3.00
CA VAL A 14 -26.32 -27.15 3.23
C VAL A 14 -26.81 -25.75 2.94
N GLU A 15 -27.03 -24.96 4.01
CA GLU A 15 -27.51 -23.59 3.93
C GLU A 15 -26.59 -22.64 4.71
N GLY A 16 -26.56 -21.37 4.31
CA GLY A 16 -25.83 -20.30 5.00
C GLY A 16 -24.30 -20.31 4.87
N ILE A 17 -23.71 -21.28 4.16
CA ILE A 17 -22.24 -21.44 4.09
C ILE A 17 -21.58 -20.43 3.13
N TYR A 18 -22.25 -20.02 2.04
CA TYR A 18 -21.62 -19.28 0.96
C TYR A 18 -21.48 -17.80 1.24
N ASP A 19 -22.57 -17.04 1.22
CA ASP A 19 -22.51 -15.59 1.32
C ASP A 19 -22.65 -15.11 2.77
N ALA A 20 -21.81 -14.13 3.15
CA ALA A 20 -21.94 -13.49 4.45
C ALA A 20 -23.29 -12.74 4.53
N PRO A 21 -24.08 -12.95 5.61
CA PRO A 21 -25.38 -12.30 5.74
C PRO A 21 -25.23 -10.79 5.92
N ILE A 22 -26.04 -10.04 5.18
CA ILE A 22 -26.07 -8.59 5.22
C ILE A 22 -27.47 -8.06 5.47
N LYS A 23 -27.54 -6.89 6.12
CA LYS A 23 -28.75 -6.08 6.21
C LYS A 23 -28.48 -4.70 5.64
N SER A 24 -29.07 -4.38 4.49
CA SER A 24 -28.97 -3.06 3.90
C SER A 24 -30.09 -2.14 4.41
N THR A 25 -29.75 -0.87 4.62
CA THR A 25 -30.68 0.17 5.05
C THR A 25 -30.86 1.17 3.91
N TRP A 26 -32.11 1.39 3.53
CA TRP A 26 -32.52 2.31 2.48
C TRP A 26 -33.45 3.38 3.06
N LYS A 27 -33.35 4.62 2.57
CA LYS A 27 -34.21 5.73 2.96
C LYS A 27 -34.92 6.30 1.74
N THR A 28 -36.22 6.50 1.86
CA THR A 28 -37.07 7.13 0.84
C THR A 28 -37.57 8.47 1.35
N GLY A 29 -37.42 9.53 0.58
CA GLY A 29 -38.01 10.85 0.84
C GLY A 29 -39.43 10.95 0.29
N ALA A 30 -40.22 11.89 0.80
CA ALA A 30 -41.64 12.04 0.45
C ALA A 30 -41.89 12.31 -1.05
N PHE A 31 -40.92 12.91 -1.76
CA PHE A 31 -41.03 13.21 -3.20
C PHE A 31 -39.89 12.56 -4.00
N GLN A 32 -39.22 11.55 -3.45
CA GLN A 32 -38.16 10.83 -4.13
C GLN A 32 -38.70 9.64 -4.89
N THR A 33 -38.37 9.55 -6.18
CA THR A 33 -38.56 8.32 -6.94
C THR A 33 -37.51 7.30 -6.53
N GLY A 34 -37.96 6.15 -6.00
CA GLY A 34 -37.05 5.11 -5.48
C GLY A 34 -36.53 5.41 -4.07
N SER A 35 -35.39 4.84 -3.72
CA SER A 35 -34.78 4.95 -2.41
C SER A 35 -33.25 5.15 -2.51
N THR A 36 -32.65 5.79 -1.51
CA THR A 36 -31.21 5.99 -1.40
C THR A 36 -30.61 5.00 -0.41
N HIS A 37 -29.60 4.27 -0.82
CA HIS A 37 -28.83 3.39 0.05
C HIS A 37 -28.12 4.21 1.15
N LYS A 38 -28.18 3.74 2.39
CA LYS A 38 -27.58 4.42 3.55
C LYS A 38 -26.45 3.65 4.19
N ALA A 39 -26.64 2.36 4.44
CA ALA A 39 -25.65 1.53 5.12
C ALA A 39 -25.88 0.05 4.85
N VAL A 40 -24.82 -0.72 5.00
CA VAL A 40 -24.87 -2.18 5.09
C VAL A 40 -24.35 -2.58 6.47
N LYS A 41 -25.10 -3.40 7.19
CA LYS A 41 -24.68 -4.06 8.41
C LYS A 41 -24.42 -5.53 8.11
N ARG A 42 -23.27 -6.02 8.54
CA ARG A 42 -22.95 -7.44 8.51
C ARG A 42 -23.48 -8.08 9.79
N LEU A 43 -24.16 -9.21 9.64
CA LEU A 43 -24.77 -9.95 10.75
C LEU A 43 -23.92 -11.19 11.03
N HIS A 44 -24.14 -11.81 12.20
CA HIS A 44 -23.63 -13.16 12.45
C HIS A 44 -24.12 -14.10 11.33
N ARG A 45 -23.37 -15.15 11.06
CA ARG A 45 -23.71 -16.15 10.04
C ARG A 45 -24.37 -17.34 10.72
N ASP A 46 -25.61 -17.63 10.35
CA ASP A 46 -26.29 -18.86 10.70
C ASP A 46 -26.18 -19.85 9.56
N MET A 47 -25.89 -21.09 9.88
CA MET A 47 -25.73 -22.17 8.90
C MET A 47 -26.47 -23.40 9.39
N GLU A 48 -27.09 -24.11 8.44
CA GLU A 48 -27.65 -25.43 8.65
C GLU A 48 -26.88 -26.43 7.78
N LEU A 49 -26.23 -27.39 8.43
CA LEU A 49 -25.42 -28.39 7.76
C LEU A 49 -25.93 -29.78 8.11
N GLY A 50 -26.49 -30.49 7.13
CA GLY A 50 -26.90 -31.88 7.27
C GLY A 50 -25.75 -32.84 6.98
N PHE A 51 -25.68 -33.89 7.76
CA PHE A 51 -24.67 -34.93 7.66
C PHE A 51 -25.32 -36.32 7.65
N HIS A 52 -24.90 -37.12 6.69
CA HIS A 52 -25.15 -38.56 6.71
C HIS A 52 -24.04 -39.24 7.48
N ILE A 53 -24.41 -40.05 8.48
CA ILE A 53 -23.49 -40.81 9.29
C ILE A 53 -23.81 -42.29 9.05
N ILE A 54 -22.79 -43.07 8.72
CA ILE A 54 -22.89 -44.51 8.47
C ILE A 54 -21.82 -45.27 9.22
N ASP A 55 -21.96 -46.59 9.27
CA ASP A 55 -20.89 -47.49 9.64
C ASP A 55 -19.78 -47.52 8.57
N THR A 56 -18.54 -47.74 9.03
CA THR A 56 -17.34 -47.92 8.19
C THR A 56 -16.51 -49.06 8.76
N GLN A 57 -15.24 -48.81 9.13
CA GLN A 57 -14.47 -49.71 9.97
C GLN A 57 -14.97 -49.72 11.42
N ASP A 58 -15.54 -48.57 11.87
CA ASP A 58 -16.15 -48.36 13.16
C ASP A 58 -17.67 -48.38 13.01
N THR A 59 -18.38 -48.61 14.13
CA THR A 59 -19.84 -48.67 14.16
C THR A 59 -20.45 -47.31 13.97
N TYR A 60 -21.69 -47.24 13.50
CA TYR A 60 -22.45 -45.99 13.40
C TYR A 60 -22.47 -45.22 14.74
N GLU A 61 -22.69 -45.92 15.86
CA GLU A 61 -22.72 -45.32 17.21
C GLU A 61 -21.41 -44.61 17.56
N TRP A 62 -20.28 -45.25 17.21
CA TRP A 62 -18.97 -44.68 17.43
C TRP A 62 -18.74 -43.42 16.53
N ASN A 63 -19.04 -43.54 15.24
CA ASN A 63 -18.89 -42.42 14.30
C ASN A 63 -19.76 -41.22 14.67
N GLU A 64 -21.02 -41.46 15.09
CA GLU A 64 -21.90 -40.39 15.56
C GLU A 64 -21.38 -39.73 16.85
N SER A 65 -20.96 -40.55 17.81
CA SER A 65 -20.43 -40.05 19.07
C SER A 65 -19.19 -39.17 18.86
N MET A 66 -18.23 -39.65 18.07
CA MET A 66 -17.00 -38.89 17.74
C MET A 66 -17.33 -37.59 17.00
N PHE A 67 -18.26 -37.67 16.02
CA PHE A 67 -18.65 -36.48 15.24
C PHE A 67 -19.32 -35.42 16.12
N ARG A 68 -20.22 -35.79 17.04
CA ARG A 68 -20.87 -34.84 17.93
C ARG A 68 -19.90 -34.15 18.89
N GLN A 69 -18.81 -34.81 19.29
CA GLN A 69 -17.79 -34.23 20.18
C GLN A 69 -16.97 -33.12 19.54
N ILE A 70 -17.03 -32.95 18.22
CA ILE A 70 -16.32 -31.88 17.49
C ILE A 70 -17.02 -30.53 17.67
N PHE A 71 -18.34 -30.54 17.90
CA PHE A 71 -19.15 -29.32 17.93
C PHE A 71 -19.56 -28.97 19.36
N PHE A 72 -19.38 -27.68 19.71
CA PHE A 72 -19.62 -27.15 21.02
C PHE A 72 -20.75 -26.11 21.00
N TYR A 73 -21.49 -25.95 22.12
CA TYR A 73 -22.45 -24.86 22.32
C TYR A 73 -21.78 -23.61 22.89
N GLU A 74 -20.67 -23.78 23.61
CA GLU A 74 -19.90 -22.72 24.22
C GLU A 74 -18.40 -23.05 24.17
N GLU A 75 -17.57 -22.04 24.24
CA GLU A 75 -16.13 -22.22 24.41
C GLU A 75 -15.82 -22.72 25.82
N ASP A 76 -14.81 -23.57 25.95
CA ASP A 76 -14.39 -24.11 27.26
C ASP A 76 -13.78 -22.99 28.11
N GLN A 77 -14.54 -22.52 29.11
CA GLN A 77 -14.16 -21.43 30.01
C GLN A 77 -12.99 -21.79 30.94
N TRP A 78 -12.65 -23.06 31.08
CA TRP A 78 -11.51 -23.53 31.88
C TRP A 78 -10.24 -23.77 31.06
N SER A 79 -10.36 -23.70 29.75
CA SER A 79 -9.19 -23.76 28.87
C SER A 79 -8.39 -22.45 28.90
N THR A 80 -7.08 -22.54 28.88
CA THR A 80 -6.19 -21.38 28.70
C THR A 80 -6.23 -20.83 27.27
N ASP A 81 -6.76 -21.60 26.32
CA ASP A 81 -6.94 -21.27 24.93
C ASP A 81 -8.32 -21.78 24.47
N PRO A 82 -9.41 -21.08 24.87
CA PRO A 82 -10.75 -21.48 24.49
C PRO A 82 -10.91 -21.44 22.98
N LYS A 83 -11.46 -22.50 22.41
CA LYS A 83 -11.61 -22.64 20.95
C LYS A 83 -13.05 -22.98 20.60
N ALA A 84 -13.55 -22.34 19.57
CA ALA A 84 -14.73 -22.78 18.84
C ALA A 84 -14.38 -23.93 17.88
N THR A 85 -15.39 -24.57 17.32
CA THR A 85 -15.18 -25.52 16.22
C THR A 85 -14.81 -24.75 14.96
N THR A 86 -13.72 -25.13 14.30
CA THR A 86 -13.31 -24.52 13.04
C THR A 86 -13.77 -25.37 11.86
N ILE A 87 -14.54 -24.76 10.95
CA ILE A 87 -14.85 -25.36 9.64
C ILE A 87 -13.80 -24.88 8.64
N GLU A 88 -13.14 -25.84 7.97
CA GLU A 88 -12.18 -25.54 6.91
C GLU A 88 -12.74 -25.95 5.55
N VAL A 89 -12.57 -25.05 4.58
CA VAL A 89 -12.88 -25.31 3.17
C VAL A 89 -11.60 -25.11 2.37
N GLN A 90 -11.13 -26.18 1.77
CA GLN A 90 -9.93 -26.17 0.94
C GLN A 90 -10.30 -26.36 -0.53
N THR A 91 -9.75 -25.50 -1.40
CA THR A 91 -9.88 -25.60 -2.85
C THR A 91 -8.53 -25.37 -3.52
N ASP A 92 -8.38 -25.85 -4.76
CA ASP A 92 -7.11 -25.71 -5.51
C ASP A 92 -6.82 -24.24 -5.88
N ILE A 93 -7.85 -23.41 -6.01
CA ILE A 93 -7.71 -21.99 -6.43
C ILE A 93 -7.63 -21.05 -5.23
N SER A 94 -8.52 -21.22 -4.25
CA SER A 94 -8.64 -20.29 -3.12
C SER A 94 -7.85 -20.71 -1.89
N GLY A 95 -7.14 -21.85 -1.94
CA GLY A 95 -6.43 -22.39 -0.78
C GLY A 95 -7.37 -22.83 0.33
N THR A 96 -6.97 -22.64 1.58
CA THR A 96 -7.73 -23.01 2.77
C THR A 96 -8.33 -21.78 3.43
N ARG A 97 -9.66 -21.77 3.61
CA ARG A 97 -10.37 -20.78 4.38
C ARG A 97 -11.07 -21.40 5.56
N LYS A 98 -11.05 -20.72 6.69
CA LYS A 98 -11.50 -21.17 8.00
C LYS A 98 -12.66 -20.32 8.50
N LEU A 99 -13.55 -20.93 9.27
CA LEU A 99 -14.67 -20.23 9.91
C LEU A 99 -14.94 -20.87 11.27
N ASP A 100 -14.88 -20.09 12.35
CA ASP A 100 -15.14 -20.54 13.69
C ASP A 100 -16.63 -20.47 14.01
N VAL A 101 -17.17 -21.56 14.52
CA VAL A 101 -18.59 -21.75 14.74
C VAL A 101 -18.88 -22.39 16.10
N LEU A 102 -20.05 -22.07 16.65
CA LEU A 102 -20.65 -22.75 17.79
C LEU A 102 -22.05 -23.21 17.40
N MET A 103 -22.55 -24.27 18.03
CA MET A 103 -23.96 -24.63 17.94
C MET A 103 -24.79 -23.58 18.68
N TYR A 104 -25.86 -23.09 18.07
CA TYR A 104 -26.77 -22.13 18.70
C TYR A 104 -28.15 -22.69 19.00
N GLU A 105 -28.47 -23.84 18.45
CA GLU A 105 -29.66 -24.63 18.71
C GLU A 105 -29.31 -26.13 18.79
N GLU A 106 -30.20 -26.93 19.34
CA GLU A 106 -30.06 -28.39 19.33
C GLU A 106 -30.07 -28.94 17.91
N PRO A 107 -29.27 -29.96 17.60
CA PRO A 107 -29.30 -30.61 16.28
C PRO A 107 -30.65 -31.27 16.00
N ASP A 108 -31.13 -31.15 14.76
CA ASP A 108 -32.29 -31.88 14.30
C ASP A 108 -31.89 -33.32 13.98
N PHE A 109 -32.48 -34.26 14.71
CA PHE A 109 -32.26 -35.68 14.48
C PHE A 109 -33.63 -36.37 14.47
N ALA A 110 -34.21 -36.49 13.27
CA ALA A 110 -35.52 -37.17 13.07
C ALA A 110 -35.29 -38.53 12.40
N ALA A 111 -34.98 -39.53 13.17
CA ALA A 111 -34.84 -40.89 12.70
C ALA A 111 -36.21 -41.52 12.54
N SER A 112 -36.58 -41.90 11.32
CA SER A 112 -37.83 -42.68 11.06
C SER A 112 -37.68 -44.17 11.36
N ILE A 113 -36.45 -44.65 11.50
CA ILE A 113 -36.06 -46.03 11.78
C ILE A 113 -34.96 -46.00 12.82
N ASP A 114 -34.82 -47.05 13.64
CA ASP A 114 -33.77 -47.21 14.62
C ASP A 114 -32.37 -47.12 13.96
N PRO A 115 -31.61 -46.05 14.19
CA PRO A 115 -30.35 -45.82 13.51
C PRO A 115 -29.27 -46.84 13.89
N ILE A 116 -29.31 -47.39 15.11
CA ILE A 116 -28.39 -48.44 15.56
C ILE A 116 -28.59 -49.72 14.74
N LYS A 117 -29.86 -50.07 14.41
CA LYS A 117 -30.16 -51.23 13.59
C LYS A 117 -29.88 -51.04 12.11
N GLN A 118 -30.09 -49.81 11.64
CA GLN A 118 -29.90 -49.47 10.23
C GLN A 118 -28.47 -49.04 9.92
N GLN A 119 -27.65 -48.80 10.94
CA GLN A 119 -26.30 -48.29 10.83
C GLN A 119 -26.22 -47.03 9.96
N TYR A 120 -27.24 -46.17 10.07
CA TYR A 120 -27.40 -44.93 9.32
C TYR A 120 -28.16 -43.89 10.11
N GLY A 121 -27.68 -42.64 10.08
CA GLY A 121 -28.38 -41.48 10.62
C GLY A 121 -28.23 -40.25 9.72
N ASN A 122 -29.19 -39.35 9.80
CA ASN A 122 -29.13 -38.03 9.24
C ASN A 122 -29.22 -37.02 10.38
N LEU A 123 -28.18 -36.21 10.52
CA LEU A 123 -28.05 -35.20 11.58
C LEU A 123 -27.93 -33.83 10.95
N ILE A 124 -28.79 -32.88 11.34
CA ILE A 124 -28.69 -31.49 10.88
C ILE A 124 -28.19 -30.64 12.03
N LEU A 125 -27.02 -30.04 11.85
CA LEU A 125 -26.42 -29.12 12.81
C LEU A 125 -26.81 -27.69 12.50
N LYS A 126 -27.16 -26.92 13.55
CA LYS A 126 -27.46 -25.50 13.48
C LYS A 126 -26.30 -24.73 14.10
N LEU A 127 -25.51 -24.12 13.25
CA LEU A 127 -24.22 -23.51 13.60
C LEU A 127 -24.30 -22.00 13.41
N ARG A 128 -23.62 -21.26 14.29
CA ARG A 128 -23.49 -19.81 14.24
C ARG A 128 -22.03 -19.38 14.30
N ALA A 129 -21.61 -18.56 13.33
CA ALA A 129 -20.38 -17.83 13.39
C ALA A 129 -20.64 -16.39 13.84
N GLY A 130 -20.10 -15.99 14.97
CA GLY A 130 -20.19 -14.62 15.48
C GLY A 130 -19.48 -13.64 14.54
N GLN A 131 -18.29 -14.00 14.06
CA GLN A 131 -17.61 -13.35 12.95
C GLN A 131 -18.05 -14.02 11.64
N PRO A 132 -18.81 -13.33 10.77
CA PRO A 132 -19.44 -13.97 9.61
C PRO A 132 -18.51 -14.25 8.44
N HIS A 133 -17.29 -13.75 8.50
CA HIS A 133 -16.32 -13.84 7.40
C HIS A 133 -15.40 -15.04 7.58
N TRP A 134 -15.14 -15.72 6.47
CA TRP A 134 -14.09 -16.72 6.39
C TRP A 134 -12.74 -16.03 6.54
N TYR A 135 -11.77 -16.68 7.15
CA TYR A 135 -10.42 -16.15 7.31
C TYR A 135 -9.36 -17.13 6.81
N GLU A 136 -8.23 -16.59 6.45
CA GLU A 136 -6.98 -17.27 6.16
C GLU A 136 -5.99 -17.00 7.28
N ASP A 137 -4.85 -17.68 7.26
CA ASP A 137 -3.76 -17.36 8.16
C ASP A 137 -3.28 -15.92 7.94
N ASP A 138 -2.95 -15.23 9.02
CA ASP A 138 -2.51 -13.85 8.96
C ASP A 138 -1.19 -13.73 8.18
N VAL A 139 -1.09 -12.73 7.33
CA VAL A 139 0.15 -12.39 6.63
C VAL A 139 0.90 -11.36 7.45
N ILE A 140 2.20 -11.58 7.67
CA ILE A 140 3.05 -10.71 8.49
C ILE A 140 4.13 -10.10 7.61
N SER A 141 4.29 -8.78 7.70
CA SER A 141 5.43 -8.04 7.16
C SER A 141 6.21 -7.40 8.31
N GLU A 142 7.54 -7.50 8.28
CA GLU A 142 8.38 -7.10 9.40
C GLU A 142 9.47 -6.12 8.97
N PHE A 143 9.72 -5.14 9.83
CA PHE A 143 10.87 -4.26 9.78
C PHE A 143 11.66 -4.38 11.08
N THR A 144 12.95 -4.71 10.99
CA THR A 144 13.88 -4.85 12.12
C THR A 144 15.16 -4.09 11.86
N SER A 145 15.66 -3.42 12.88
CA SER A 145 16.98 -2.76 12.84
C SER A 145 17.62 -2.79 14.22
N THR A 146 18.96 -2.87 14.26
CA THR A 146 19.76 -2.82 15.50
C THR A 146 20.28 -1.42 15.83
N ALA A 147 20.04 -0.43 14.96
CA ALA A 147 20.46 0.96 15.19
C ALA A 147 19.59 1.63 16.26
N THR A 148 20.11 2.65 16.93
CA THR A 148 19.35 3.45 17.91
C THR A 148 18.19 4.20 17.28
N SER A 149 18.28 4.53 15.99
CA SER A 149 17.22 5.13 15.18
C SER A 149 17.32 4.58 13.77
N ALA A 150 16.20 4.22 13.20
CA ALA A 150 16.13 3.67 11.85
C ALA A 150 14.81 4.01 11.16
N SER A 151 14.84 3.92 9.84
CA SER A 151 13.67 3.99 8.98
C SER A 151 13.73 2.87 7.94
N GLY A 152 12.56 2.40 7.50
CA GLY A 152 12.41 1.37 6.49
C GLY A 152 10.96 1.26 6.06
N THR A 153 10.61 0.14 5.46
CA THR A 153 9.26 -0.12 4.97
C THR A 153 8.75 -1.47 5.42
N VAL A 154 7.44 -1.61 5.46
CA VAL A 154 6.72 -2.89 5.55
C VAL A 154 5.71 -2.97 4.42
N THR A 155 5.57 -4.14 3.83
CA THR A 155 4.64 -4.36 2.72
C THR A 155 3.23 -4.59 3.25
N VAL A 156 2.26 -3.87 2.70
CA VAL A 156 0.83 -4.09 2.95
C VAL A 156 0.11 -4.50 1.67
N SER A 157 -0.84 -5.41 1.77
CA SER A 157 -1.76 -5.73 0.67
C SER A 157 -3.05 -6.31 1.21
N ASN A 158 -4.15 -6.06 0.53
CA ASN A 158 -5.44 -6.67 0.86
C ASN A 158 -6.09 -7.24 -0.41
N PRO A 159 -5.84 -8.51 -0.76
CA PRO A 159 -6.46 -9.13 -1.92
C PRO A 159 -7.92 -9.52 -1.70
N THR A 160 -8.44 -9.39 -0.45
CA THR A 160 -9.75 -9.89 -0.07
C THR A 160 -10.88 -8.93 -0.44
N ASP A 161 -12.11 -9.44 -0.43
CA ASP A 161 -13.34 -8.66 -0.67
C ASP A 161 -13.85 -7.91 0.58
N GLN A 162 -13.12 -8.00 1.72
CA GLN A 162 -13.47 -7.33 2.97
C GLN A 162 -12.46 -6.25 3.34
N VAL A 163 -12.94 -5.24 4.07
CA VAL A 163 -12.05 -4.25 4.70
C VAL A 163 -11.16 -4.94 5.71
N MET A 164 -9.86 -4.70 5.64
CA MET A 164 -8.87 -5.29 6.53
C MET A 164 -8.46 -4.29 7.61
N TYR A 165 -8.65 -4.69 8.86
CA TYR A 165 -8.19 -3.97 10.03
C TYR A 165 -6.84 -4.55 10.44
N ILE A 166 -5.77 -3.84 10.09
CA ILE A 166 -4.39 -4.26 10.36
C ILE A 166 -4.04 -4.14 11.83
N LYS A 167 -3.01 -4.90 12.25
CA LYS A 167 -2.43 -4.80 13.59
C LYS A 167 -0.96 -4.47 13.49
N TRP A 168 -0.50 -3.53 14.31
CA TRP A 168 0.92 -3.26 14.49
C TRP A 168 1.39 -3.89 15.78
N VAL A 169 2.50 -4.61 15.73
CA VAL A 169 3.19 -5.13 16.92
C VAL A 169 4.56 -4.48 17.00
N LEU A 170 4.76 -3.66 18.01
CA LEU A 170 5.97 -2.89 18.23
C LEU A 170 6.72 -3.45 19.42
N THR A 171 8.03 -3.64 19.28
CA THR A 171 8.88 -3.99 20.43
C THR A 171 9.34 -2.74 21.16
N ALA A 172 9.64 -2.89 22.46
CA ALA A 172 10.44 -1.93 23.19
C ALA A 172 11.90 -1.95 22.68
N ALA A 173 12.72 -1.00 23.16
CA ALA A 173 14.16 -1.00 22.89
C ALA A 173 14.81 -2.28 23.39
N ALA A 174 15.72 -2.86 22.58
CA ALA A 174 16.30 -4.17 22.88
C ALA A 174 17.21 -4.20 24.11
N THR A 175 17.87 -3.09 24.45
CA THR A 175 18.77 -3.02 25.60
C THR A 175 18.39 -1.98 26.66
N SER A 176 18.00 -0.78 26.26
CA SER A 176 17.56 0.27 27.19
C SER A 176 16.92 1.45 26.46
N GLY A 177 16.07 2.20 27.17
CA GLY A 177 15.39 3.37 26.64
C GLY A 177 14.00 3.08 26.12
N SER A 178 13.40 4.06 25.48
CA SER A 178 12.08 3.96 24.86
C SER A 178 12.22 3.92 23.34
N ALA A 179 11.55 2.99 22.67
CA ALA A 179 11.39 3.04 21.24
C ALA A 179 10.25 4.02 20.89
N ILE A 180 10.58 5.12 20.23
CA ILE A 180 9.59 6.14 19.82
C ILE A 180 9.31 5.95 18.33
N TRP A 181 8.14 5.38 18.02
CA TRP A 181 7.74 5.01 16.67
C TRP A 181 6.95 6.11 15.95
N THR A 182 7.12 6.12 14.63
CA THR A 182 6.28 6.85 13.68
C THR A 182 5.74 5.86 12.66
N LEU A 183 4.41 5.75 12.59
CA LEU A 183 3.72 4.80 11.74
C LEU A 183 2.74 5.51 10.79
N PRO A 184 2.52 5.00 9.58
CA PRO A 184 1.54 5.53 8.64
C PRO A 184 0.12 5.14 9.05
N ASP A 185 -0.82 6.06 8.85
CA ASP A 185 -2.27 5.85 8.92
C ASP A 185 -2.91 6.52 7.71
N PHE A 186 -2.64 5.96 6.53
CA PHE A 186 -2.98 6.57 5.25
C PHE A 186 -4.44 6.36 4.86
N GLN A 187 -5.08 7.42 4.37
CA GLN A 187 -6.31 7.31 3.62
C GLN A 187 -6.01 6.68 2.26
N TRP A 188 -6.89 5.80 1.79
CA TRP A 188 -6.78 5.11 0.53
C TRP A 188 -7.79 5.62 -0.49
N VAL A 189 -7.37 5.71 -1.75
CA VAL A 189 -8.21 6.14 -2.88
C VAL A 189 -7.95 5.23 -4.09
N GLY A 190 -8.84 5.27 -5.08
CA GLY A 190 -8.74 4.49 -6.31
C GLY A 190 -9.72 3.32 -6.38
N ASP A 191 -9.79 2.70 -7.53
CA ASP A 191 -10.65 1.55 -7.80
C ASP A 191 -10.06 0.24 -7.25
N PRO A 192 -10.86 -0.83 -7.09
CA PRO A 192 -10.37 -2.13 -6.71
C PRO A 192 -9.21 -2.60 -7.60
N GLY A 193 -8.08 -2.98 -7.00
CA GLY A 193 -6.85 -3.37 -7.71
C GLY A 193 -5.88 -2.23 -8.04
N GLU A 194 -6.30 -0.97 -7.87
CA GLU A 194 -5.49 0.23 -8.17
C GLU A 194 -5.42 1.18 -6.96
N ARG A 195 -5.77 0.72 -5.78
CA ARG A 195 -5.83 1.54 -4.57
C ARG A 195 -4.46 1.93 -4.08
N ILE A 196 -4.28 3.23 -3.83
CA ILE A 196 -3.05 3.84 -3.34
C ILE A 196 -3.38 4.80 -2.18
N PRO A 197 -2.41 5.14 -1.33
CA PRO A 197 -2.56 6.25 -0.40
C PRO A 197 -2.91 7.55 -1.15
N GLY A 198 -3.89 8.30 -0.66
CA GLY A 198 -4.30 9.55 -1.31
C GLY A 198 -5.44 10.27 -0.58
N GLY A 199 -5.94 11.35 -1.18
CA GLY A 199 -6.91 12.22 -0.53
C GLY A 199 -6.27 13.13 0.53
N ALA A 200 -7.11 13.78 1.35
CA ALA A 200 -6.66 14.76 2.34
C ALA A 200 -5.76 14.17 3.46
N GLN A 201 -5.77 12.86 3.66
CA GLN A 201 -5.02 12.15 4.69
C GLN A 201 -4.14 11.03 4.09
N GLY A 202 -3.77 11.13 2.82
CA GLY A 202 -2.93 10.13 2.13
C GLY A 202 -1.49 10.05 2.64
N GLU A 203 -1.04 11.07 3.38
CA GLU A 203 0.29 11.14 4.00
C GLU A 203 0.19 11.35 5.52
N ARG A 204 -0.84 10.81 6.15
CA ARG A 204 -1.01 10.94 7.58
C ARG A 204 -0.09 9.98 8.33
N TYR A 205 0.68 10.52 9.27
CA TYR A 205 1.52 9.75 10.20
C TYR A 205 1.05 9.95 11.64
N ILE A 206 1.10 8.86 12.39
CA ILE A 206 0.98 8.89 13.85
C ILE A 206 2.41 8.88 14.41
N THR A 207 2.82 10.00 14.98
CA THR A 207 4.17 10.21 15.50
C THR A 207 4.25 10.03 17.01
N ASP A 208 5.47 9.86 17.52
CA ASP A 208 5.79 9.81 18.95
C ASP A 208 5.02 8.72 19.73
N ILE A 209 4.82 7.56 19.12
CA ILE A 209 4.28 6.37 19.79
C ILE A 209 5.41 5.80 20.65
N GLU A 210 5.41 6.11 21.93
CA GLU A 210 6.45 5.69 22.86
C GLU A 210 6.15 4.31 23.44
N VAL A 211 7.05 3.36 23.20
CA VAL A 211 7.02 2.02 23.79
C VAL A 211 8.17 1.91 24.78
N THR A 212 7.84 1.94 26.05
CA THR A 212 8.82 1.88 27.13
C THR A 212 9.21 0.44 27.47
N GLU A 213 10.32 0.25 28.17
CA GLU A 213 10.72 -1.05 28.72
C GLU A 213 9.62 -1.64 29.63
N ALA A 214 8.93 -0.81 30.40
CA ALA A 214 7.85 -1.23 31.30
C ALA A 214 6.63 -1.77 30.54
N ASN A 215 6.37 -1.29 29.31
CA ASN A 215 5.30 -1.82 28.45
C ASN A 215 5.66 -3.20 27.86
N GLY A 216 6.94 -3.54 27.76
CA GLY A 216 7.44 -4.78 27.14
C GLY A 216 7.20 -4.92 25.65
N GLY A 217 6.35 -4.06 25.07
CA GLY A 217 5.89 -4.02 23.70
C GLY A 217 4.59 -3.22 23.60
N CYS A 218 4.09 -3.06 22.38
CA CYS A 218 2.81 -2.40 22.12
C CYS A 218 2.13 -3.06 20.92
N THR A 219 0.92 -3.53 21.12
CA THR A 219 0.01 -3.95 20.04
C THR A 219 -0.98 -2.84 19.76
N ILE A 220 -1.06 -2.42 18.47
CA ILE A 220 -2.04 -1.44 17.99
C ILE A 220 -3.00 -2.18 17.07
N ASP A 221 -4.23 -2.37 17.50
CA ASP A 221 -5.26 -3.08 16.75
C ASP A 221 -6.27 -2.07 16.18
N LEU A 222 -6.47 -2.10 14.86
CA LEU A 222 -7.43 -1.23 14.21
C LEU A 222 -8.85 -1.82 14.21
N ASP A 223 -9.03 -3.07 14.65
CA ASP A 223 -10.38 -3.64 14.80
C ASP A 223 -11.14 -2.88 15.91
N ARG A 224 -12.32 -2.39 15.56
CA ARG A 224 -13.15 -1.57 16.46
C ARG A 224 -13.75 -2.34 17.63
N SER A 225 -13.73 -3.67 17.57
CA SER A 225 -14.15 -4.55 18.67
C SER A 225 -13.06 -4.76 19.71
N GLU A 226 -11.82 -4.38 19.38
CA GLU A 226 -10.63 -4.58 20.20
C GLU A 226 -10.15 -3.27 20.85
N LEU A 227 -9.29 -3.41 21.86
CA LEU A 227 -8.57 -2.28 22.45
C LEU A 227 -7.48 -1.81 21.48
N MET A 228 -7.53 -0.56 21.05
CA MET A 228 -6.60 -0.03 20.05
C MET A 228 -5.13 -0.11 20.50
N PHE A 229 -4.82 0.14 21.75
CA PHE A 229 -3.45 0.08 22.27
C PHE A 229 -3.37 -0.84 23.48
N ARG A 230 -2.56 -1.88 23.38
CA ARG A 230 -2.28 -2.85 24.45
C ARG A 230 -0.77 -3.01 24.65
N ASP A 231 -0.34 -3.17 25.89
CA ASP A 231 1.04 -3.57 26.19
C ASP A 231 1.22 -5.10 26.05
N TYR A 232 2.41 -5.60 26.39
CA TYR A 232 2.70 -7.04 26.37
C TYR A 232 1.80 -7.89 27.27
N ASN A 233 1.22 -7.29 28.31
CA ASN A 233 0.32 -7.96 29.25
C ASN A 233 -1.17 -7.72 28.93
N ASP A 234 -1.51 -7.31 27.72
CA ASP A 234 -2.85 -6.94 27.26
C ASP A 234 -3.50 -5.80 28.05
N THR A 235 -2.69 -4.98 28.74
CA THR A 235 -3.19 -3.80 29.46
C THR A 235 -3.47 -2.67 28.49
N ASN A 236 -4.62 -2.01 28.63
CA ASN A 236 -4.96 -0.83 27.83
C ASN A 236 -4.04 0.35 28.17
N ILE A 237 -3.19 0.74 27.24
CA ILE A 237 -2.25 1.85 27.38
C ILE A 237 -2.63 3.10 26.54
N LEU A 238 -3.83 3.16 25.98
CA LEU A 238 -4.29 4.30 25.17
C LEU A 238 -4.14 5.63 25.94
N GLY A 239 -4.40 5.66 27.24
CA GLY A 239 -4.23 6.84 28.08
C GLY A 239 -2.79 7.37 28.16
N GLN A 240 -1.79 6.50 27.98
CA GLN A 240 -0.37 6.86 27.98
C GLN A 240 0.06 7.44 26.62
N MET A 241 -0.64 7.09 25.54
CA MET A 241 -0.28 7.49 24.18
C MET A 241 -0.68 8.94 23.84
N GLY A 242 -1.61 9.55 24.58
CA GLY A 242 -2.12 10.90 24.35
C GLY A 242 -3.22 10.97 23.28
N ALA A 243 -4.04 12.03 23.35
CA ALA A 243 -5.32 12.16 22.64
C ALA A 243 -5.25 12.21 21.10
N ALA A 244 -4.09 12.45 20.50
CA ALA A 244 -3.93 12.61 19.06
C ALA A 244 -3.56 11.32 18.31
N LYS A 245 -3.38 10.21 19.02
CA LYS A 245 -2.82 8.97 18.45
C LYS A 245 -3.90 7.92 18.16
N ILE A 246 -4.86 8.30 17.33
CA ILE A 246 -5.94 7.40 16.91
C ILE A 246 -5.72 6.98 15.46
N PHE A 247 -5.56 5.69 15.21
CA PHE A 247 -5.58 5.12 13.87
C PHE A 247 -7.01 5.05 13.35
N THR A 248 -7.20 5.43 12.10
CA THR A 248 -8.54 5.64 11.53
C THR A 248 -8.78 4.87 10.25
N PHE A 249 -7.72 4.65 9.44
CA PHE A 249 -7.86 4.17 8.08
C PHE A 249 -7.49 2.68 7.97
N PRO A 250 -8.49 1.78 7.85
CA PRO A 250 -8.24 0.39 7.51
C PRO A 250 -7.85 0.26 6.03
N ILE A 251 -7.33 -0.91 5.66
CA ILE A 251 -6.96 -1.21 4.28
C ILE A 251 -8.20 -1.66 3.51
N PRO A 252 -8.61 -0.96 2.45
CA PRO A 252 -9.79 -1.31 1.67
C PRO A 252 -9.65 -2.68 0.97
N PRO A 253 -10.78 -3.30 0.54
CA PRO A 253 -10.76 -4.50 -0.29
C PRO A 253 -9.97 -4.30 -1.59
N TYR A 254 -9.31 -5.35 -2.07
CA TYR A 254 -8.57 -5.35 -3.34
C TYR A 254 -7.52 -4.24 -3.45
N THR A 255 -6.79 -3.99 -2.35
CA THR A 255 -5.63 -3.09 -2.32
C THR A 255 -4.39 -3.86 -2.77
N PRO A 256 -3.69 -3.43 -3.84
CA PRO A 256 -2.45 -4.06 -4.28
C PRO A 256 -1.32 -3.89 -3.25
N GLU A 257 -0.21 -4.56 -3.48
CA GLU A 257 0.97 -4.39 -2.63
C GLU A 257 1.46 -2.94 -2.64
N PHE A 258 1.75 -2.43 -1.44
CA PHE A 258 2.26 -1.08 -1.22
C PHE A 258 3.24 -1.07 -0.05
N GLU A 259 4.33 -0.33 -0.19
CA GLU A 259 5.35 -0.18 0.85
C GLU A 259 4.98 0.95 1.82
N LEU A 260 4.65 0.59 3.05
CA LEU A 260 4.34 1.56 4.11
C LEU A 260 5.62 1.97 4.83
N PRO A 261 5.97 3.27 4.87
CA PRO A 261 7.16 3.73 5.56
C PRO A 261 6.97 3.69 7.09
N VAL A 262 7.95 3.13 7.77
CA VAL A 262 8.00 3.06 9.24
C VAL A 262 9.33 3.60 9.76
N SER A 263 9.32 4.20 10.94
CA SER A 263 10.57 4.66 11.56
C SER A 263 10.47 4.68 13.08
N TYR A 264 11.62 4.59 13.71
CA TYR A 264 11.74 4.78 15.16
C TYR A 264 13.01 5.54 15.54
N LYS A 265 13.02 6.07 16.76
CA LYS A 265 14.16 6.75 17.39
C LYS A 265 14.27 6.36 18.87
N GLY A 266 15.48 6.47 19.43
CA GLY A 266 15.75 6.31 20.88
C GLY A 266 15.88 4.87 21.35
N ALA A 267 15.78 3.86 20.49
CA ALA A 267 15.84 2.45 20.85
C ALA A 267 17.28 1.92 20.89
N ASN A 268 17.95 1.95 22.03
CA ASN A 268 19.26 1.34 22.16
C ASN A 268 19.20 -0.18 21.92
N GLY A 269 20.11 -0.67 21.05
CA GLY A 269 20.11 -2.07 20.62
C GLY A 269 19.10 -2.39 19.53
N GLY A 270 18.31 -1.39 19.08
CA GLY A 270 17.35 -1.53 18.02
C GLY A 270 15.94 -1.86 18.46
N ALA A 271 15.04 -2.00 17.51
CA ALA A 271 13.64 -2.38 17.71
C ALA A 271 13.05 -3.02 16.44
N THR A 272 11.93 -3.72 16.62
CA THR A 272 11.20 -4.42 15.56
C THR A 272 9.75 -3.93 15.49
N CYS A 273 9.23 -3.81 14.28
CA CYS A 273 7.84 -3.55 13.98
C CYS A 273 7.30 -4.66 13.08
N GLN A 274 6.20 -5.28 13.45
CA GLN A 274 5.47 -6.21 12.61
C GLN A 274 4.12 -5.60 12.22
N LEU A 275 3.78 -5.72 10.95
CA LEU A 275 2.45 -5.44 10.42
C LEU A 275 1.74 -6.78 10.18
N ILE A 276 0.69 -7.04 10.95
CA ILE A 276 -0.16 -8.22 10.80
C ILE A 276 -1.38 -7.85 9.97
N MET A 277 -1.64 -8.63 8.94
CA MET A 277 -2.69 -8.44 7.95
C MET A 277 -3.72 -9.56 8.01
N PRO A 278 -4.79 -9.46 8.83
CA PRO A 278 -5.85 -10.45 8.92
C PRO A 278 -6.67 -10.48 7.63
N ARG A 279 -6.63 -11.58 6.92
CA ARG A 279 -7.36 -11.75 5.66
C ARG A 279 -8.76 -12.29 5.90
N ARG A 280 -9.78 -11.59 5.40
CA ARG A 280 -11.20 -11.92 5.61
C ARG A 280 -11.95 -11.98 4.27
N TRP A 281 -12.82 -12.99 4.12
CA TRP A 281 -13.58 -13.25 2.91
C TRP A 281 -15.06 -13.42 3.19
N SER A 282 -15.93 -12.93 2.30
CA SER A 282 -17.37 -13.15 2.46
C SER A 282 -17.78 -14.57 2.14
N ARG A 283 -16.99 -15.32 1.34
CA ARG A 283 -17.28 -16.66 0.86
C ARG A 283 -16.17 -17.65 1.20
N PRO A 284 -16.50 -18.96 1.28
CA PRO A 284 -15.51 -20.01 1.56
C PRO A 284 -14.50 -20.22 0.41
N TYR A 285 -14.81 -19.78 -0.81
CA TYR A 285 -13.93 -19.84 -1.98
C TYR A 285 -14.35 -18.81 -3.03
N GLY A 286 -13.50 -18.60 -4.04
CA GLY A 286 -13.69 -17.55 -5.04
C GLY A 286 -13.41 -16.16 -4.45
N LEU A 287 -13.69 -15.12 -5.22
CA LEU A 287 -13.45 -13.71 -4.86
C LEU A 287 -11.97 -13.36 -4.62
N GLU A 288 -11.05 -14.25 -5.03
CA GLU A 288 -9.67 -13.83 -5.15
C GLU A 288 -9.67 -12.51 -5.91
N ALA A 289 -8.71 -11.63 -5.60
CA ALA A 289 -8.56 -10.39 -6.35
C ALA A 289 -8.68 -10.77 -7.83
N VAL A 290 -9.90 -10.74 -8.32
CA VAL A 290 -10.12 -10.79 -9.73
C VAL A 290 -9.29 -9.62 -10.18
N THR A 291 -8.20 -9.88 -10.90
CA THR A 291 -7.82 -8.96 -11.93
C THR A 291 -9.14 -8.58 -12.54
N VAL A 292 -9.65 -7.39 -12.19
CA VAL A 292 -10.93 -6.94 -12.71
C VAL A 292 -10.73 -7.15 -14.17
N LEU A 293 -11.42 -8.15 -14.72
CA LEU A 293 -11.56 -8.27 -16.14
C LEU A 293 -12.30 -7.00 -16.50
N ASN A 294 -11.56 -5.92 -16.58
CA ASN A 294 -11.98 -4.69 -17.21
C ASN A 294 -12.25 -5.12 -18.63
N THR A 295 -13.48 -5.55 -18.83
CA THR A 295 -14.03 -5.79 -20.13
C THR A 295 -13.93 -4.46 -20.88
N GLY A 296 -12.75 -4.19 -21.44
CA GLY A 296 -12.60 -3.26 -22.53
C GLY A 296 -12.30 -1.79 -22.24
N SER A 297 -11.85 -1.40 -21.04
CA SER A 297 -11.23 -0.06 -20.89
C SER A 297 -9.72 -0.18 -21.00
N PRO A 298 -9.06 0.61 -21.84
CA PRO A 298 -7.61 0.65 -21.89
C PRO A 298 -7.08 1.09 -20.54
N LYS A 299 -6.16 0.32 -19.94
CA LYS A 299 -5.45 0.74 -18.74
C LYS A 299 -4.43 1.78 -19.13
N ASP A 300 -4.35 2.84 -18.35
CA ASP A 300 -3.46 3.97 -18.58
C ASP A 300 -3.03 4.52 -17.21
N VAL A 301 -1.79 4.28 -16.84
CA VAL A 301 -1.23 4.67 -15.55
C VAL A 301 0.08 5.40 -15.75
N THR A 302 0.16 6.62 -15.22
CA THR A 302 1.39 7.42 -15.25
C THR A 302 2.06 7.43 -13.88
N THR A 303 3.32 7.00 -13.85
CA THR A 303 4.19 7.08 -12.66
C THR A 303 5.22 8.18 -12.85
N ARG A 304 5.52 8.93 -11.80
CA ARG A 304 6.42 10.09 -11.83
C ARG A 304 7.58 9.92 -10.83
N PHE A 305 8.80 10.23 -11.27
CA PHE A 305 10.01 10.29 -10.44
C PHE A 305 10.54 11.73 -10.45
N SER A 306 10.54 12.41 -9.30
CA SER A 306 10.76 13.87 -9.20
C SER A 306 11.97 14.26 -8.35
N TYR A 307 12.71 13.32 -7.81
CA TYR A 307 13.87 13.58 -6.96
C TYR A 307 15.13 13.04 -7.60
N ALA A 308 16.23 13.82 -7.54
CA ALA A 308 17.51 13.41 -8.07
C ALA A 308 17.99 12.09 -7.45
N GLY A 309 18.48 11.19 -8.29
CA GLY A 309 18.99 9.89 -7.89
C GLY A 309 18.55 8.76 -8.80
N THR A 310 18.92 7.54 -8.44
CA THR A 310 18.55 6.34 -9.19
C THR A 310 17.09 5.96 -8.92
N TYR A 311 16.41 5.46 -9.96
CA TYR A 311 15.06 4.92 -9.84
C TYR A 311 14.97 3.56 -10.54
N SER A 312 13.94 2.80 -10.18
CA SER A 312 13.55 1.57 -10.86
C SER A 312 12.03 1.50 -10.94
N TYR A 313 11.51 1.35 -12.15
CA TYR A 313 10.09 1.21 -12.42
C TYR A 313 9.79 -0.22 -12.85
N LYS A 314 8.91 -0.91 -12.11
CA LYS A 314 8.41 -2.23 -12.50
C LYS A 314 7.32 -2.06 -13.55
N ILE A 315 7.53 -2.60 -14.74
CA ILE A 315 6.55 -2.58 -15.84
C ILE A 315 5.38 -3.47 -15.44
N PRO A 316 4.14 -2.96 -15.42
CA PRO A 316 2.96 -3.79 -15.16
C PRO A 316 2.81 -4.89 -16.23
N ASP A 317 2.38 -6.08 -15.82
CA ASP A 317 2.24 -7.22 -16.73
C ASP A 317 1.22 -6.98 -17.85
N TRP A 318 0.23 -6.12 -17.59
CA TRP A 318 -0.83 -5.73 -18.53
C TRP A 318 -0.40 -4.63 -19.52
N ALA A 319 0.79 -4.02 -19.35
CA ALA A 319 1.23 -2.93 -20.23
C ALA A 319 1.78 -3.48 -21.54
N ASP A 320 1.19 -3.05 -22.65
CA ASP A 320 1.64 -3.37 -24.00
C ASP A 320 2.65 -2.33 -24.52
N ALA A 321 2.49 -1.08 -24.07
CA ALA A 321 3.36 0.03 -24.46
C ALA A 321 3.57 1.01 -23.29
N LEU A 322 4.64 1.78 -23.38
CA LEU A 322 5.05 2.77 -22.39
C LEU A 322 5.44 4.07 -23.10
N ASP A 323 4.87 5.19 -22.67
CA ASP A 323 5.39 6.50 -23.01
C ASP A 323 6.35 6.93 -21.92
N ILE A 324 7.60 7.15 -22.28
CA ILE A 324 8.65 7.56 -21.37
C ILE A 324 9.04 8.98 -21.72
N VAL A 325 8.94 9.89 -20.75
CA VAL A 325 9.29 11.31 -20.89
C VAL A 325 10.32 11.65 -19.84
N VAL A 326 11.43 12.24 -20.26
CA VAL A 326 12.62 12.48 -19.46
C VAL A 326 13.01 13.94 -19.54
N VAL A 327 13.29 14.57 -18.39
CA VAL A 327 13.81 15.95 -18.25
C VAL A 327 15.05 15.89 -17.37
N GLY A 328 16.15 16.46 -17.83
CA GLY A 328 17.41 16.58 -17.05
C GLY A 328 17.31 17.63 -15.94
N GLY A 329 18.30 17.73 -15.10
CA GLY A 329 18.43 18.81 -14.13
C GLY A 329 18.73 20.15 -14.82
N GLY A 330 18.18 21.26 -14.31
CA GLY A 330 18.49 22.61 -14.79
C GLY A 330 19.89 23.08 -14.40
N GLY A 331 20.49 24.01 -15.13
CA GLY A 331 21.77 24.64 -14.77
C GLY A 331 21.63 25.62 -13.61
N GLY A 332 22.65 25.75 -12.77
CA GLY A 332 22.72 26.79 -11.73
C GLY A 332 23.00 28.16 -12.34
N GLY A 333 22.54 29.23 -11.69
CA GLY A 333 22.87 30.61 -12.13
C GLY A 333 24.33 31.00 -11.83
N GLU A 334 24.86 32.04 -12.50
CA GLU A 334 26.15 32.68 -12.21
C GLU A 334 25.99 33.61 -10.99
N GLY A 335 26.98 33.61 -10.11
CA GLY A 335 27.00 34.51 -8.95
C GLY A 335 27.06 35.97 -9.35
N GLY A 336 26.56 36.87 -8.50
CA GLY A 336 26.61 38.32 -8.77
C GLY A 336 28.00 38.89 -8.66
N GLY A 337 28.33 39.81 -9.56
CA GLY A 337 29.53 40.64 -9.51
C GLY A 337 29.35 41.89 -8.63
N ILE A 338 30.41 42.74 -8.51
CA ILE A 338 30.38 43.91 -7.65
C ILE A 338 29.29 44.90 -8.04
N ALA A 339 29.10 45.10 -9.32
CA ALA A 339 28.14 46.08 -9.85
C ALA A 339 27.13 45.50 -10.84
N VAL A 340 27.13 44.20 -11.02
CA VAL A 340 26.30 43.51 -12.03
C VAL A 340 25.67 42.26 -11.42
N THR A 341 24.50 41.94 -11.91
CA THR A 341 23.84 40.66 -11.62
C THR A 341 24.53 39.54 -12.37
N GLY A 342 24.55 38.35 -11.83
CA GLY A 342 24.93 37.14 -12.55
C GLY A 342 23.91 36.75 -13.61
N SER A 343 24.29 35.86 -14.50
CA SER A 343 23.39 35.27 -15.52
C SER A 343 22.60 34.09 -14.92
N GLY A 344 21.37 33.92 -15.35
CA GLY A 344 20.60 32.69 -15.04
C GLY A 344 21.17 31.46 -15.73
N GLY A 345 20.92 30.29 -15.21
CA GLY A 345 21.20 29.01 -15.83
C GLY A 345 20.13 28.66 -16.86
N SER A 346 20.48 27.75 -17.79
CA SER A 346 19.52 27.26 -18.79
C SER A 346 18.63 26.16 -18.20
N ALA A 347 17.41 26.05 -18.72
CA ALA A 347 16.61 24.85 -18.52
C ALA A 347 17.25 23.63 -19.22
N SER A 348 16.87 22.46 -18.81
CA SER A 348 17.16 21.23 -19.54
C SER A 348 16.28 21.09 -20.78
N SER A 349 16.28 19.95 -21.43
CA SER A 349 15.46 19.67 -22.61
C SER A 349 14.54 18.49 -22.36
N TRP A 350 13.55 18.35 -23.25
CA TRP A 350 12.70 17.16 -23.27
C TRP A 350 13.35 16.05 -24.10
N ALA A 351 13.33 14.81 -23.57
CA ALA A 351 13.55 13.59 -24.33
C ALA A 351 12.40 12.64 -24.06
N TYR A 352 11.83 12.06 -25.11
CA TYR A 352 10.65 11.22 -24.97
C TYR A 352 10.58 10.18 -26.09
N GLN A 353 10.00 9.04 -25.76
CA GLN A 353 9.80 7.93 -26.68
C GLN A 353 8.65 7.03 -26.22
N THR A 354 7.90 6.48 -27.18
CA THR A 354 7.03 5.33 -26.94
C THR A 354 7.85 4.06 -27.11
N VAL A 355 7.73 3.16 -26.13
CA VAL A 355 8.40 1.85 -26.09
C VAL A 355 7.33 0.76 -26.10
N VAL A 356 7.35 -0.11 -27.12
CA VAL A 356 6.38 -1.19 -27.30
C VAL A 356 6.99 -2.52 -26.85
N ARG A 357 6.30 -3.21 -25.97
CA ARG A 357 6.72 -4.51 -25.43
C ARG A 357 6.68 -5.59 -26.53
N GLY A 358 7.73 -6.38 -26.65
CA GLY A 358 7.89 -7.38 -27.71
C GLY A 358 8.37 -6.82 -29.06
N VAL A 359 8.53 -5.48 -29.17
CA VAL A 359 9.06 -4.80 -30.37
C VAL A 359 10.35 -4.04 -30.03
N ASP A 360 10.24 -3.04 -29.15
CA ASP A 360 11.39 -2.20 -28.74
C ASP A 360 12.11 -2.77 -27.53
N ILE A 361 11.39 -3.50 -26.68
CA ILE A 361 11.93 -4.25 -25.53
C ILE A 361 11.40 -5.68 -25.57
N PRO A 362 12.16 -6.68 -25.08
CA PRO A 362 11.69 -8.06 -24.93
C PRO A 362 10.39 -8.13 -24.12
N SER A 363 9.50 -9.06 -24.47
CA SER A 363 8.22 -9.26 -23.76
C SER A 363 8.38 -9.65 -22.28
N ASP A 364 9.54 -10.22 -21.92
CA ASP A 364 9.95 -10.60 -20.58
C ASP A 364 10.76 -9.52 -19.83
N THR A 365 10.79 -8.30 -20.35
CA THR A 365 11.38 -7.16 -19.64
C THR A 365 10.44 -6.69 -18.52
N TYR A 366 10.95 -6.68 -17.28
CA TYR A 366 10.16 -6.35 -16.10
C TYR A 366 10.44 -4.96 -15.52
N TYR A 367 11.58 -4.34 -15.86
CA TYR A 367 11.99 -3.10 -15.23
C TYR A 367 12.56 -2.10 -16.25
N ILE A 368 12.23 -0.81 -16.02
CA ILE A 368 12.95 0.34 -16.57
C ILE A 368 13.68 0.98 -15.39
N ALA A 369 14.94 1.28 -15.57
CA ALA A 369 15.76 1.93 -14.56
C ALA A 369 16.49 3.14 -15.14
N GLY A 370 17.02 3.99 -14.29
CA GLY A 370 17.79 5.14 -14.72
C GLY A 370 18.12 6.08 -13.59
N ILE A 371 18.40 7.32 -13.97
CA ILE A 371 18.78 8.39 -13.04
C ILE A 371 17.91 9.60 -13.33
N VAL A 372 17.38 10.23 -12.30
CA VAL A 372 16.86 11.59 -12.33
C VAL A 372 18.04 12.52 -12.03
N GLY A 373 18.38 13.38 -12.99
CA GLY A 373 19.53 14.29 -12.89
C GLY A 373 19.30 15.37 -11.83
N ALA A 374 20.31 15.66 -11.04
CA ALA A 374 20.31 16.77 -10.10
C ALA A 374 20.46 18.12 -10.81
N GLY A 375 19.85 19.16 -10.25
CA GLY A 375 20.12 20.53 -10.67
C GLY A 375 21.56 20.95 -10.40
N GLY A 376 22.11 21.79 -11.28
CA GLY A 376 23.44 22.39 -11.13
C GLY A 376 23.46 23.39 -9.96
N ARG A 377 24.56 23.48 -9.26
CA ARG A 377 24.68 24.44 -8.16
C ARG A 377 24.85 25.86 -8.66
N GLY A 378 24.20 26.80 -8.00
CA GLY A 378 24.39 28.22 -8.25
C GLY A 378 25.77 28.72 -7.84
N GLY A 379 26.38 29.56 -8.68
CA GLY A 379 27.66 30.20 -8.44
C GLY A 379 27.65 31.12 -7.23
N ARG A 380 28.81 31.26 -6.58
CA ARG A 380 28.97 32.24 -5.49
C ARG A 380 29.28 33.61 -6.06
N GLY A 381 28.81 34.65 -5.39
CA GLY A 381 29.26 36.00 -5.67
C GLY A 381 30.75 36.19 -5.36
N VAL A 382 31.32 37.32 -5.76
CA VAL A 382 32.72 37.65 -5.53
C VAL A 382 32.99 37.80 -4.05
N GLU A 383 33.79 36.92 -3.46
CA GLU A 383 34.11 36.92 -2.00
C GLU A 383 35.32 37.82 -1.62
N ALA A 384 36.11 38.30 -2.61
CA ALA A 384 37.27 39.18 -2.37
C ALA A 384 37.56 40.08 -3.58
N PHE A 385 38.01 41.30 -3.30
CA PHE A 385 38.54 42.23 -4.31
C PHE A 385 39.87 41.70 -4.88
N VAL A 386 39.76 40.82 -5.90
CA VAL A 386 40.95 40.49 -6.73
C VAL A 386 40.97 41.48 -7.89
N ALA A 387 42.03 42.28 -7.90
CA ALA A 387 42.25 43.30 -8.94
C ALA A 387 42.33 42.61 -10.33
N GLY A 388 41.26 42.71 -11.09
CA GLY A 388 41.12 42.12 -12.42
C GLY A 388 39.72 41.58 -12.77
N ASP A 389 38.96 41.13 -11.81
CA ASP A 389 37.58 40.56 -11.98
C ASP A 389 36.49 41.44 -11.38
N LEU A 390 36.42 42.69 -11.84
CA LEU A 390 35.41 43.69 -11.40
C LEU A 390 33.96 43.33 -11.83
N PHE A 391 33.78 42.27 -12.60
CA PHE A 391 32.59 42.18 -13.40
C PHE A 391 31.84 40.81 -13.35
N GLY A 392 32.31 39.76 -12.71
CA GLY A 392 31.61 38.47 -12.68
C GLY A 392 31.71 37.75 -11.35
N GLY A 393 30.68 37.02 -10.97
CA GLY A 393 30.74 36.01 -9.93
C GLY A 393 31.31 34.69 -10.46
N ILE A 394 31.24 33.64 -9.70
CA ILE A 394 31.61 32.29 -10.13
C ILE A 394 30.48 31.75 -11.00
N ASP A 395 30.82 31.11 -12.12
CA ASP A 395 29.88 30.45 -13.02
C ASP A 395 29.00 29.43 -12.25
N GLY A 396 27.78 29.27 -12.68
CA GLY A 396 26.93 28.17 -12.22
C GLY A 396 27.41 26.83 -12.77
N GLU A 397 27.12 25.76 -12.06
CA GLU A 397 27.37 24.40 -12.51
C GLU A 397 26.30 23.94 -13.50
N ASP A 398 26.67 23.08 -14.44
CA ASP A 398 25.71 22.45 -15.35
C ASP A 398 24.85 21.44 -14.55
N GLY A 399 23.58 21.30 -14.92
CA GLY A 399 22.70 20.26 -14.41
C GLY A 399 23.16 18.88 -14.90
N GLN A 400 22.71 17.85 -14.21
CA GLN A 400 23.00 16.46 -14.59
C GLN A 400 21.98 15.94 -15.57
N GLU A 401 22.40 14.99 -16.40
CA GLU A 401 21.50 14.26 -17.29
C GLU A 401 20.52 13.37 -16.54
N SER A 402 19.34 13.20 -17.10
CA SER A 402 18.38 12.17 -16.69
C SER A 402 18.31 11.08 -17.75
N THR A 403 18.17 9.83 -17.31
CA THR A 403 18.17 8.68 -18.21
C THR A 403 17.08 7.69 -17.90
N ALA A 404 16.58 6.99 -18.95
CA ALA A 404 15.74 5.82 -18.82
C ALA A 404 16.29 4.70 -19.73
N VAL A 405 16.48 3.51 -19.16
CA VAL A 405 17.05 2.36 -19.85
C VAL A 405 16.37 1.06 -19.47
N ALA A 406 16.20 0.19 -20.45
CA ALA A 406 15.78 -1.20 -20.25
C ALA A 406 16.53 -2.11 -21.24
N SER A 407 16.48 -3.41 -21.01
CA SER A 407 17.05 -4.39 -21.93
C SER A 407 16.42 -4.26 -23.32
N GLY A 408 17.23 -4.12 -24.35
CA GLY A 408 16.78 -4.07 -25.74
C GLY A 408 16.40 -2.69 -26.27
N MET A 409 16.19 -1.66 -25.42
CA MET A 409 15.88 -0.30 -25.89
C MET A 409 17.12 0.58 -26.00
N THR A 410 17.04 1.58 -26.88
CA THR A 410 17.98 2.71 -26.88
C THR A 410 17.74 3.54 -25.61
N THR A 411 18.82 3.91 -24.93
CA THR A 411 18.71 4.80 -23.78
C THR A 411 18.03 6.11 -24.16
N ILE A 412 16.99 6.48 -23.42
CA ILE A 412 16.36 7.80 -23.52
C ILE A 412 17.09 8.69 -22.52
N GLU A 413 17.71 9.75 -23.02
CA GLU A 413 18.50 10.66 -22.20
C GLU A 413 18.14 12.12 -22.48
N SER A 414 18.07 12.90 -21.43
CA SER A 414 17.93 14.35 -21.48
C SER A 414 19.13 14.98 -20.79
N ALA A 415 19.92 15.73 -21.55
CA ALA A 415 21.05 16.47 -21.00
C ALA A 415 20.59 17.50 -19.97
N GLY A 416 21.42 17.74 -18.98
CA GLY A 416 21.21 18.83 -18.03
C GLY A 416 21.33 20.21 -18.70
N GLY A 417 20.68 21.22 -18.10
CA GLY A 417 20.82 22.62 -18.50
C GLY A 417 22.24 23.13 -18.20
N THR A 418 22.73 24.08 -19.00
CA THR A 418 24.03 24.67 -18.76
C THR A 418 24.01 25.72 -17.66
N GLY A 419 25.07 25.77 -16.87
CA GLY A 419 25.22 26.79 -15.83
C GLY A 419 25.32 28.19 -16.45
N GLY A 420 24.79 29.18 -15.70
CA GLY A 420 24.88 30.59 -16.10
C GLY A 420 26.31 31.05 -16.25
N LYS A 421 26.62 31.70 -17.39
CA LYS A 421 27.94 32.23 -17.76
C LYS A 421 27.76 33.49 -18.58
N LEU A 422 28.70 34.42 -18.50
CA LEU A 422 28.81 35.53 -19.46
C LEU A 422 27.63 36.52 -19.54
N ARG A 423 26.99 36.92 -18.41
CA ARG A 423 26.14 38.13 -18.33
C ARG A 423 25.05 38.26 -19.41
N ALA A 424 24.25 37.24 -19.63
CA ALA A 424 23.17 37.31 -20.59
C ALA A 424 21.89 37.89 -19.94
N THR A 425 21.17 37.10 -19.23
CA THR A 425 19.93 37.46 -18.52
C THR A 425 20.00 36.98 -17.09
N VAL A 426 19.35 37.70 -16.15
CA VAL A 426 19.31 37.34 -14.74
C VAL A 426 18.38 36.16 -14.50
N ALA A 427 17.33 36.09 -15.31
CA ALA A 427 16.31 35.02 -15.18
C ALA A 427 16.93 33.65 -15.46
N GLY A 428 16.61 32.67 -14.62
CA GLY A 428 16.78 31.27 -14.93
C GLY A 428 15.73 30.83 -15.95
N GLU A 429 16.17 30.10 -16.98
CA GLU A 429 15.26 29.66 -18.05
C GLU A 429 14.30 28.58 -17.56
N GLY A 430 13.04 28.73 -17.94
CA GLY A 430 12.00 27.72 -17.76
C GLY A 430 11.89 26.78 -18.94
N LEU A 431 11.13 25.72 -18.77
CA LEU A 431 10.86 24.70 -19.77
C LEU A 431 9.38 24.77 -20.17
N ALA A 432 9.10 24.90 -21.48
CA ALA A 432 7.72 24.88 -21.98
C ALA A 432 7.05 23.51 -21.75
N ASP A 433 5.72 23.49 -21.66
CA ASP A 433 4.95 22.25 -21.59
C ASP A 433 5.20 21.38 -22.84
N LEU A 434 5.16 20.07 -22.66
CA LEU A 434 5.27 19.08 -23.74
C LEU A 434 3.94 18.37 -23.94
N ASP A 435 3.41 18.43 -25.16
CA ASP A 435 2.29 17.56 -25.56
C ASP A 435 2.83 16.30 -26.24
N PHE A 436 2.59 15.14 -25.64
CA PHE A 436 3.02 13.85 -26.18
C PHE A 436 1.93 12.79 -26.03
N ASN A 437 1.55 12.17 -27.14
CA ASN A 437 0.48 11.14 -27.20
C ASN A 437 -0.83 11.53 -26.49
N GLY A 438 -1.24 12.80 -26.66
CA GLY A 438 -2.50 13.32 -26.10
C GLY A 438 -2.46 13.65 -24.61
N ILE A 439 -1.28 13.62 -23.99
CA ILE A 439 -1.04 14.06 -22.61
C ILE A 439 -0.12 15.28 -22.63
N THR A 440 -0.50 16.29 -21.86
CA THR A 440 0.35 17.46 -21.58
C THR A 440 1.20 17.20 -20.35
N TYR A 441 2.50 17.18 -20.53
CA TYR A 441 3.48 17.09 -19.43
C TYR A 441 3.89 18.51 -19.06
N PRO A 442 3.68 18.92 -17.79
CA PRO A 442 3.95 20.30 -17.41
C PRO A 442 5.44 20.60 -17.38
N GLY A 443 5.81 21.68 -18.03
CA GLY A 443 7.11 22.30 -17.89
C GLY A 443 7.19 23.19 -16.65
N CYS A 444 8.03 24.23 -16.73
CA CYS A 444 8.17 25.21 -15.65
C CYS A 444 8.36 26.61 -16.24
N GLY A 445 7.91 27.62 -15.52
CA GLY A 445 8.17 29.02 -15.89
C GLY A 445 9.60 29.45 -15.57
N ASP A 446 10.04 30.55 -16.20
CA ASP A 446 11.31 31.19 -15.86
C ASP A 446 11.36 31.64 -14.41
N GLU A 447 12.54 31.53 -13.76
CA GLU A 447 12.75 32.13 -12.44
C GLU A 447 13.30 33.55 -12.58
N GLN A 448 12.48 34.52 -12.20
CA GLN A 448 12.78 35.95 -12.39
C GLN A 448 13.50 36.61 -11.24
N ILE A 449 13.47 36.00 -10.05
CA ILE A 449 14.00 36.60 -8.82
C ILE A 449 15.47 36.19 -8.65
N PRO A 450 16.41 37.15 -8.70
CA PRO A 450 17.83 36.85 -8.56
C PRO A 450 18.14 36.08 -7.27
N GLY A 451 18.96 35.03 -7.40
CA GLY A 451 19.35 34.16 -6.29
C GLY A 451 18.37 33.03 -5.97
N ASN A 452 17.19 32.99 -6.57
CA ASN A 452 16.23 31.92 -6.37
C ASN A 452 16.60 30.67 -7.19
N PRO A 453 16.31 29.47 -6.65
CA PRO A 453 16.49 28.24 -7.40
C PRO A 453 15.50 28.17 -8.60
N GLY A 454 15.88 27.44 -9.62
CA GLY A 454 15.04 27.20 -10.78
C GLY A 454 13.74 26.46 -10.45
N ASN A 455 12.72 26.72 -11.24
CA ASN A 455 11.42 26.08 -11.09
C ASN A 455 11.46 24.62 -11.57
N HIS A 456 10.79 23.74 -10.87
CA HIS A 456 10.75 22.31 -11.20
C HIS A 456 9.65 22.02 -12.26
N PRO A 457 9.91 21.12 -13.25
CA PRO A 457 11.11 20.30 -13.45
C PRO A 457 12.17 20.95 -14.32
N GLY A 458 13.44 20.72 -14.04
CA GLY A 458 14.56 20.99 -14.94
C GLY A 458 14.81 22.47 -15.26
N GLY A 459 14.21 23.41 -14.55
CA GLY A 459 14.42 24.84 -14.77
C GLY A 459 15.76 25.34 -14.24
N GLY A 460 16.34 26.33 -14.93
CA GLY A 460 17.60 26.99 -14.53
C GLY A 460 17.44 27.90 -13.34
N GLY A 461 18.47 27.97 -12.49
CA GLY A 461 18.53 28.89 -11.36
C GLY A 461 18.79 30.34 -11.80
N ALA A 462 18.20 31.32 -11.11
CA ALA A 462 18.40 32.74 -11.41
C ALA A 462 19.81 33.20 -11.02
N GLY A 463 20.37 34.16 -11.76
CA GLY A 463 21.64 34.80 -11.46
C GLY A 463 21.67 35.51 -10.11
N GLY A 464 22.85 35.66 -9.50
CA GLY A 464 23.00 36.31 -8.19
C GLY A 464 22.83 37.83 -8.23
N TRP A 465 22.44 38.43 -7.11
CA TRP A 465 22.37 39.87 -6.91
C TRP A 465 23.74 40.55 -7.03
N PRO A 466 23.82 41.83 -7.48
CA PRO A 466 25.05 42.64 -7.37
C PRO A 466 25.55 42.69 -5.92
N LEU A 467 26.83 42.95 -5.75
CA LEU A 467 27.46 43.02 -4.44
C LEU A 467 27.42 41.67 -3.69
N VAL A 468 28.10 40.65 -4.23
CA VAL A 468 28.37 39.34 -3.63
C VAL A 468 27.16 38.38 -3.46
N GLY A 469 26.10 38.55 -4.23
CA GLY A 469 24.93 37.67 -4.18
C GLY A 469 25.24 36.27 -4.76
N ARG A 470 24.85 35.22 -4.02
CA ARG A 470 24.85 33.85 -4.54
C ARG A 470 23.72 33.70 -5.55
N ALA A 471 23.94 32.96 -6.61
CA ALA A 471 22.93 32.58 -7.57
C ALA A 471 22.07 31.39 -7.07
N GLY A 472 20.92 31.20 -7.67
CA GLY A 472 20.07 30.05 -7.43
C GLY A 472 20.65 28.78 -8.01
N ASP A 473 20.40 27.66 -7.35
CA ASP A 473 20.67 26.34 -7.87
C ASP A 473 19.64 26.03 -8.98
N GLY A 474 19.97 25.24 -10.01
CA GLY A 474 19.00 24.67 -10.94
C GLY A 474 18.11 23.66 -10.23
N SER A 475 16.95 23.40 -10.77
CA SER A 475 16.05 22.38 -10.19
C SER A 475 16.39 20.99 -10.71
N ASP A 476 16.02 19.97 -9.93
CA ASP A 476 16.14 18.56 -10.33
C ASP A 476 15.31 18.28 -11.59
N GLY A 477 15.72 17.26 -12.34
CA GLY A 477 14.98 16.72 -13.46
C GLY A 477 13.72 15.96 -13.01
N GLN A 478 13.05 15.41 -14.01
CA GLN A 478 11.86 14.55 -13.75
C GLN A 478 11.68 13.52 -14.84
N ILE A 479 11.12 12.38 -14.45
CA ILE A 479 10.77 11.31 -15.38
C ILE A 479 9.32 10.93 -15.18
N TRP A 480 8.58 10.80 -16.27
CA TRP A 480 7.25 10.22 -16.30
C TRP A 480 7.29 8.93 -17.12
N ILE A 481 6.68 7.89 -16.62
CA ILE A 481 6.45 6.63 -17.34
C ILE A 481 4.95 6.36 -17.31
N ARG A 482 4.33 6.48 -18.49
CA ARG A 482 2.93 6.16 -18.70
C ARG A 482 2.83 4.78 -19.31
N ALA A 483 2.33 3.82 -18.55
CA ALA A 483 2.05 2.47 -19.03
C ALA A 483 0.62 2.39 -19.53
N TYR A 484 0.42 1.84 -20.71
CA TYR A 484 -0.91 1.61 -21.28
C TYR A 484 -0.98 0.30 -22.05
N GLY A 485 -2.17 -0.29 -22.10
CA GLY A 485 -2.37 -1.56 -22.77
C GLY A 485 -3.83 -1.97 -22.79
N TRP A 486 -4.13 -3.01 -23.54
CA TRP A 486 -5.45 -3.63 -23.57
C TRP A 486 -5.46 -4.83 -22.64
N SER A 487 -6.31 -4.85 -21.62
CA SER A 487 -6.53 -6.03 -20.81
C SER A 487 -7.28 -7.07 -21.63
N GLY A 488 -6.59 -8.02 -22.21
CA GLY A 488 -7.27 -9.07 -22.98
C GLY A 488 -6.41 -9.81 -23.98
N SER A 489 -5.15 -10.08 -23.68
CA SER A 489 -4.37 -11.09 -24.43
C SER A 489 -3.82 -12.13 -23.47
#